data_dbc7b92cadb833a7c3b87d5c76a4e870
#
_entry.id   dbc7b92cadb833a7c3b87d5c76a4e870
#
_cell.length_a   1.000
_cell.length_b   1.000
_cell.length_c   1.000
_cell.angle_alpha   90.00
_cell.angle_beta   90.00
_cell.angle_gamma   90.00
#
_symmetry.space_group_name_H-M   'P 1'
#
loop_
_entity.id
_entity.type
_entity.pdbx_description
1 polymer ?
#
loop_
_entity_poly.entity_id
_entity_poly.type
_entity_poly.pdbx_seq_one_letter_code
_entity_poly.pdbx_strand_id
1 'polypeptide(L)'
;YETVCEQVKLVNKYDLPATFLLQYDALINPLYQDLLKSKLNAHSEIGAWWELTQPQIEAAGIKWRGEHSWVSHANIAFSTGYTKEERERLVDVYMAKFKEIFGTYPKSVGSWFIDAHTLGYMYDKYKIVASCNCKDQVGTDGYTLWGGYWNQAYYPSRVNAYMPAQTEEGQIPVPIFRMLGSDPIYQ
;
A
#
# COMPACT_ATOMS: atom_id res chain seq x y z
N TYR A 1 -7.13 13.82 9.98
CA TYR A 1 -7.10 13.08 11.26
C TYR A 1 -8.50 12.77 11.77
N GLU A 2 -9.39 13.77 11.85
CA GLU A 2 -10.77 13.61 12.37
C GLU A 2 -11.54 12.51 11.64
N THR A 3 -11.46 12.46 10.32
CA THR A 3 -12.09 11.42 9.51
C THR A 3 -11.67 10.02 9.93
N VAL A 4 -10.38 9.81 10.18
CA VAL A 4 -9.87 8.49 10.60
C VAL A 4 -10.36 8.17 12.02
N CYS A 5 -10.45 9.16 12.91
CA CYS A 5 -11.04 8.97 14.23
C CYS A 5 -12.50 8.49 14.14
N GLU A 6 -13.30 9.08 13.26
CA GLU A 6 -14.69 8.66 13.05
C GLU A 6 -14.79 7.27 12.43
N GLN A 7 -13.91 6.93 11.48
CA GLN A 7 -13.83 5.57 10.94
C GLN A 7 -13.52 4.54 12.04
N VAL A 8 -12.53 4.81 12.89
CA VAL A 8 -12.20 3.93 14.03
C VAL A 8 -13.39 3.79 14.99
N LYS A 9 -14.11 4.87 15.29
CA LYS A 9 -15.32 4.82 16.12
C LYS A 9 -16.41 3.95 15.49
N LEU A 10 -16.66 4.07 14.18
CA LEU A 10 -17.66 3.28 13.47
C LEU A 10 -17.29 1.80 13.44
N VAL A 11 -16.05 1.49 13.12
CA VAL A 11 -15.52 0.12 13.12
C VAL A 11 -15.70 -0.52 14.49
N ASN A 12 -15.34 0.18 15.57
CA ASN A 12 -15.51 -0.32 16.92
C ASN A 12 -16.97 -0.44 17.33
N LYS A 13 -17.79 0.56 16.99
CA LYS A 13 -19.23 0.57 17.34
C LYS A 13 -19.97 -0.64 16.80
N TYR A 14 -19.63 -1.06 15.60
CA TYR A 14 -20.28 -2.17 14.92
C TYR A 14 -19.45 -3.48 14.93
N ASP A 15 -18.34 -3.48 15.66
CA ASP A 15 -17.40 -4.61 15.76
C ASP A 15 -16.98 -5.17 14.40
N LEU A 16 -16.71 -4.29 13.46
CA LEU A 16 -16.33 -4.66 12.10
C LEU A 16 -14.83 -4.94 12.02
N PRO A 17 -14.40 -5.96 11.24
CA PRO A 17 -13.01 -6.08 10.86
C PRO A 17 -12.64 -4.97 9.86
N ALA A 18 -11.47 -4.37 10.03
CA ALA A 18 -10.97 -3.33 9.15
C ALA A 18 -9.46 -3.42 8.97
N THR A 19 -8.98 -3.04 7.80
CA THR A 19 -7.54 -2.88 7.54
C THR A 19 -7.25 -1.39 7.33
N PHE A 20 -6.45 -0.82 8.23
CA PHE A 20 -5.99 0.57 8.12
C PHE A 20 -4.62 0.58 7.44
N LEU A 21 -4.59 1.01 6.19
CA LEU A 21 -3.37 1.07 5.39
C LEU A 21 -2.72 2.44 5.54
N LEU A 22 -1.50 2.48 6.08
CA LEU A 22 -0.78 3.71 6.36
C LEU A 22 0.22 4.05 5.25
N GLN A 23 0.06 5.22 4.63
CA GLN A 23 1.12 5.86 3.88
C GLN A 23 2.26 6.27 4.82
N TYR A 24 3.48 6.42 4.33
CA TYR A 24 4.64 6.67 5.19
C TYR A 24 4.49 7.92 6.07
N ASP A 25 3.88 8.97 5.56
CA ASP A 25 3.61 10.21 6.31
C ASP A 25 2.68 9.97 7.50
N ALA A 26 1.61 9.18 7.28
CA ALA A 26 0.71 8.78 8.35
C ALA A 26 1.40 7.83 9.34
N LEU A 27 2.24 6.91 8.83
CA LEU A 27 3.01 5.98 9.65
C LEU A 27 3.93 6.72 10.65
N ILE A 28 4.63 7.76 10.21
CA ILE A 28 5.56 8.52 11.08
C ILE A 28 4.86 9.57 11.97
N ASN A 29 3.57 9.80 11.78
CA ASN A 29 2.82 10.79 12.55
C ASN A 29 2.32 10.20 13.87
N PRO A 30 2.74 10.75 15.03
CA PRO A 30 2.37 10.23 16.35
C PRO A 30 0.85 10.17 16.60
N LEU A 31 0.07 11.10 16.03
CA LEU A 31 -1.38 11.12 16.21
C LEU A 31 -2.06 9.85 15.66
N TYR A 32 -1.63 9.38 14.48
CA TYR A 32 -2.14 8.12 13.91
C TYR A 32 -1.62 6.90 14.66
N GLN A 33 -0.35 6.93 15.11
CA GLN A 33 0.23 5.85 15.90
C GLN A 33 -0.56 5.64 17.20
N ASP A 34 -0.80 6.71 17.95
CA ASP A 34 -1.52 6.66 19.22
C ASP A 34 -2.97 6.22 19.03
N LEU A 35 -3.66 6.77 18.02
CA LEU A 35 -5.03 6.40 17.71
C LEU A 35 -5.15 4.90 17.41
N LEU A 36 -4.34 4.38 16.48
CA LEU A 36 -4.44 3.00 16.02
C LEU A 36 -3.98 2.00 17.07
N LYS A 37 -2.90 2.30 17.82
CA LYS A 37 -2.44 1.43 18.91
C LYS A 37 -3.45 1.34 20.07
N SER A 38 -4.14 2.43 20.39
CA SER A 38 -4.96 2.51 21.61
C SER A 38 -6.44 2.26 21.38
N LYS A 39 -6.95 2.41 20.16
CA LYS A 39 -8.39 2.43 19.90
C LYS A 39 -8.89 1.39 18.92
N LEU A 40 -7.99 0.74 18.19
CA LEU A 40 -8.41 -0.25 17.20
C LEU A 40 -8.91 -1.52 17.87
N ASN A 41 -10.03 -2.09 17.36
CA ASN A 41 -10.54 -3.36 17.88
C ASN A 41 -9.64 -4.55 17.50
N ALA A 42 -9.82 -5.69 18.19
CA ALA A 42 -8.98 -6.86 18.01
C ALA A 42 -9.14 -7.58 16.66
N HIS A 43 -10.19 -7.27 15.90
CA HIS A 43 -10.49 -7.86 14.59
C HIS A 43 -9.91 -7.04 13.44
N SER A 44 -9.31 -5.89 13.74
CA SER A 44 -8.73 -5.00 12.75
C SER A 44 -7.21 -5.13 12.69
N GLU A 45 -6.64 -4.77 11.56
CA GLU A 45 -5.19 -4.77 11.35
C GLU A 45 -4.68 -3.41 10.84
N ILE A 46 -3.38 -3.20 11.00
CA ILE A 46 -2.66 -2.07 10.42
C ILE A 46 -1.75 -2.63 9.33
N GLY A 47 -1.91 -2.12 8.11
CA GLY A 47 -1.12 -2.50 6.94
C GLY A 47 -0.38 -1.32 6.32
N ALA A 48 0.29 -1.57 5.22
CA ALA A 48 1.03 -0.56 4.47
C ALA A 48 0.19 -0.02 3.32
N TRP A 49 0.22 1.32 3.11
CA TRP A 49 -0.22 1.94 1.86
C TRP A 49 1.01 2.32 1.05
N TRP A 50 1.15 1.69 -0.11
CA TRP A 50 2.33 1.83 -0.97
C TRP A 50 2.12 2.91 -2.03
N GLU A 51 2.35 4.12 -1.61
CA GLU A 51 2.40 5.33 -2.41
C GLU A 51 3.47 6.24 -1.82
N LEU A 52 4.47 6.58 -2.62
CA LEU A 52 5.71 7.17 -2.15
C LEU A 52 5.55 8.67 -1.91
N THR A 53 6.08 9.13 -0.78
CA THR A 53 6.07 10.51 -0.36
C THR A 53 7.49 11.00 -0.10
N GLN A 54 7.68 12.31 -0.06
CA GLN A 54 9.00 12.91 0.16
C GLN A 54 9.71 12.35 1.39
N PRO A 55 9.10 12.24 2.58
CA PRO A 55 9.79 11.74 3.77
C PRO A 55 10.32 10.32 3.60
N GLN A 56 9.59 9.44 2.90
CA GLN A 56 10.05 8.07 2.65
C GLN A 56 11.22 8.04 1.66
N ILE A 57 11.13 8.82 0.59
CA ILE A 57 12.17 8.91 -0.45
C ILE A 57 13.48 9.41 0.16
N GLU A 58 13.42 10.50 0.93
CA GLU A 58 14.60 11.08 1.59
C GLU A 58 15.18 10.15 2.67
N ALA A 59 14.33 9.47 3.44
CA ALA A 59 14.78 8.46 4.41
C ALA A 59 15.51 7.28 3.75
N ALA A 60 15.19 6.96 2.49
CA ALA A 60 15.90 5.96 1.69
C ALA A 60 17.19 6.49 1.05
N GLY A 61 17.58 7.75 1.31
CA GLY A 61 18.75 8.39 0.71
C GLY A 61 18.59 8.68 -0.78
N ILE A 62 17.35 8.86 -1.24
CA ILE A 62 17.02 9.17 -2.63
C ILE A 62 16.60 10.64 -2.70
N LYS A 63 17.02 11.34 -3.76
CA LYS A 63 16.62 12.74 -3.96
C LYS A 63 15.15 12.82 -4.35
N TRP A 64 14.38 13.62 -3.60
CA TRP A 64 13.00 13.94 -3.97
C TRP A 64 12.92 14.69 -5.30
N ARG A 65 11.96 14.34 -6.14
CA ARG A 65 11.79 14.88 -7.49
C ARG A 65 10.49 15.65 -7.69
N GLY A 66 9.65 15.73 -6.64
CA GLY A 66 8.39 16.45 -6.68
C GLY A 66 8.52 17.90 -6.23
N GLU A 67 7.53 18.72 -6.56
CA GLU A 67 7.43 20.12 -6.13
C GLU A 67 6.88 20.26 -4.70
N HIS A 68 6.07 19.28 -4.28
CA HIS A 68 5.45 19.21 -2.96
C HIS A 68 5.77 17.87 -2.31
N SER A 69 5.51 17.74 -1.02
CA SER A 69 5.79 16.52 -0.25
C SER A 69 5.03 15.27 -0.74
N TRP A 70 3.96 15.46 -1.47
CA TRP A 70 3.22 14.46 -2.23
C TRP A 70 2.87 15.02 -3.61
N VAL A 71 2.94 14.17 -4.63
CA VAL A 71 2.56 14.49 -6.01
C VAL A 71 1.91 13.28 -6.67
N SER A 72 0.93 13.51 -7.54
CA SER A 72 0.19 12.45 -8.25
C SER A 72 0.92 11.88 -9.47
N HIS A 73 2.12 12.37 -9.78
CA HIS A 73 2.86 11.90 -10.94
C HIS A 73 3.36 10.47 -10.75
N ALA A 74 2.91 9.56 -11.59
CA ALA A 74 3.18 8.12 -11.50
C ALA A 74 4.67 7.75 -11.39
N ASN A 75 5.55 8.48 -12.09
CA ASN A 75 7.00 8.27 -12.05
C ASN A 75 7.67 8.79 -10.76
N ILE A 76 6.92 9.41 -9.86
CA ILE A 76 7.40 9.91 -8.57
C ILE A 76 6.68 9.18 -7.43
N ALA A 77 5.34 9.09 -7.51
CA ALA A 77 4.51 8.48 -6.47
C ALA A 77 4.57 6.94 -6.45
N PHE A 78 4.97 6.30 -7.55
CA PHE A 78 5.01 4.83 -7.61
C PHE A 78 6.42 4.30 -7.81
N SER A 79 6.65 3.12 -7.25
CA SER A 79 7.93 2.44 -7.27
C SER A 79 8.48 2.19 -8.69
N THR A 80 7.61 2.07 -9.70
CA THR A 80 8.04 1.95 -11.12
C THR A 80 8.92 3.10 -11.63
N GLY A 81 8.87 4.24 -11.01
CA GLY A 81 9.73 5.40 -11.32
C GLY A 81 11.15 5.32 -10.75
N TYR A 82 11.51 4.23 -10.07
CA TYR A 82 12.77 4.03 -9.37
C TYR A 82 13.48 2.75 -9.84
N THR A 83 14.81 2.70 -9.69
CA THR A 83 15.56 1.48 -9.99
C THR A 83 15.18 0.35 -9.04
N LYS A 84 15.53 -0.88 -9.34
CA LYS A 84 15.23 -2.03 -8.47
C LYS A 84 15.86 -1.86 -7.07
N GLU A 85 17.10 -1.41 -7.04
CA GLU A 85 17.86 -1.18 -5.81
C GLU A 85 17.23 -0.04 -4.98
N GLU A 86 16.72 0.99 -5.63
CA GLU A 86 15.98 2.06 -4.95
C GLU A 86 14.65 1.57 -4.39
N ARG A 87 13.91 0.74 -5.15
CA ARG A 87 12.65 0.13 -4.68
C ARG A 87 12.87 -0.72 -3.43
N GLU A 88 13.92 -1.52 -3.42
CA GLU A 88 14.28 -2.35 -2.26
C GLU A 88 14.61 -1.49 -1.04
N ARG A 89 15.40 -0.42 -1.20
CA ARG A 89 15.68 0.53 -0.11
C ARG A 89 14.43 1.22 0.41
N LEU A 90 13.52 1.62 -0.48
CA LEU A 90 12.25 2.22 -0.11
C LEU A 90 11.38 1.26 0.71
N VAL A 91 11.33 -0.01 0.32
CA VAL A 91 10.64 -1.05 1.09
C VAL A 91 11.32 -1.22 2.45
N ASP A 92 12.63 -1.35 2.49
CA ASP A 92 13.40 -1.55 3.73
C ASP A 92 13.16 -0.42 4.74
N VAL A 93 13.19 0.82 4.28
CA VAL A 93 12.91 2.01 5.11
C VAL A 93 11.49 1.96 5.69
N TYR A 94 10.50 1.67 4.85
CA TYR A 94 9.11 1.56 5.29
C TYR A 94 8.95 0.46 6.35
N MET A 95 9.44 -0.73 6.05
CA MET A 95 9.31 -1.90 6.92
C MET A 95 10.04 -1.73 8.24
N ALA A 96 11.24 -1.15 8.22
CA ALA A 96 12.00 -0.85 9.44
C ALA A 96 11.22 0.13 10.33
N LYS A 97 10.68 1.21 9.76
CA LYS A 97 9.89 2.20 10.48
C LYS A 97 8.58 1.61 11.03
N PHE A 98 7.89 0.81 10.25
CA PHE A 98 6.67 0.14 10.70
C PHE A 98 6.95 -0.78 11.90
N LYS A 99 8.02 -1.58 11.82
CA LYS A 99 8.42 -2.47 12.92
C LYS A 99 8.86 -1.70 14.17
N GLU A 100 9.58 -0.60 14.00
CA GLU A 100 9.96 0.30 15.11
C GLU A 100 8.73 0.78 15.88
N ILE A 101 7.65 1.15 15.16
CA ILE A 101 6.44 1.73 15.75
C ILE A 101 5.49 0.67 16.30
N PHE A 102 5.24 -0.41 15.56
CA PHE A 102 4.22 -1.42 15.89
C PHE A 102 4.78 -2.75 16.40
N GLY A 103 6.10 -2.92 16.46
CA GLY A 103 6.76 -4.13 16.96
C GLY A 103 6.82 -5.29 15.97
N THR A 104 6.04 -5.26 14.89
CA THR A 104 5.96 -6.28 13.84
C THR A 104 6.03 -5.66 12.45
N TYR A 105 6.25 -6.47 11.42
CA TYR A 105 6.04 -6.02 10.04
C TYR A 105 4.56 -6.06 9.67
N PRO A 106 4.09 -5.19 8.75
CA PRO A 106 2.73 -5.29 8.23
C PRO A 106 2.53 -6.62 7.50
N LYS A 107 1.31 -7.15 7.52
CA LYS A 107 0.94 -8.36 6.79
C LYS A 107 0.30 -8.07 5.45
N SER A 108 -0.30 -6.91 5.31
CA SER A 108 -0.99 -6.47 4.10
C SER A 108 -0.37 -5.20 3.53
N VAL A 109 -0.43 -5.06 2.21
CA VAL A 109 -0.05 -3.85 1.48
C VAL A 109 -1.11 -3.49 0.46
N GLY A 110 -1.56 -2.24 0.51
CA GLY A 110 -2.44 -1.67 -0.51
C GLY A 110 -1.71 -0.62 -1.34
N SER A 111 -2.13 -0.43 -2.58
CA SER A 111 -1.60 0.58 -3.47
C SER A 111 -2.61 0.91 -4.55
N TRP A 112 -2.49 2.10 -5.14
CA TRP A 112 -3.10 2.33 -6.45
C TRP A 112 -2.47 1.39 -7.48
N PHE A 113 -1.15 1.27 -7.41
CA PHE A 113 -0.33 0.53 -8.35
C PHE A 113 0.92 -0.02 -7.64
N ILE A 114 1.07 -1.35 -7.61
CA ILE A 114 2.29 -1.99 -7.12
C ILE A 114 2.92 -2.83 -8.23
N ASP A 115 4.22 -2.68 -8.44
CA ASP A 115 4.95 -3.47 -9.42
C ASP A 115 5.38 -4.84 -8.86
N ALA A 116 5.60 -5.78 -9.78
CA ALA A 116 5.93 -7.16 -9.43
C ALA A 116 7.23 -7.29 -8.65
N HIS A 117 8.27 -6.49 -8.96
CA HIS A 117 9.53 -6.53 -8.23
C HIS A 117 9.34 -6.11 -6.78
N THR A 118 8.66 -4.98 -6.56
CA THR A 118 8.38 -4.45 -5.22
C THR A 118 7.56 -5.43 -4.38
N LEU A 119 6.45 -5.95 -4.94
CA LEU A 119 5.61 -6.91 -4.22
C LEU A 119 6.35 -8.23 -3.94
N GLY A 120 7.12 -8.73 -4.92
CA GLY A 120 7.96 -9.91 -4.76
C GLY A 120 8.99 -9.74 -3.64
N TYR A 121 9.68 -8.60 -3.60
CA TYR A 121 10.64 -8.29 -2.54
C TYR A 121 9.99 -8.20 -1.15
N MET A 122 8.81 -7.56 -1.06
CA MET A 122 8.04 -7.51 0.18
C MET A 122 7.65 -8.91 0.67
N TYR A 123 7.26 -9.80 -0.24
CA TYR A 123 6.98 -11.20 0.12
C TYR A 123 8.25 -11.95 0.53
N ASP A 124 9.28 -11.92 -0.31
CA ASP A 124 10.48 -12.74 -0.11
C ASP A 124 11.18 -12.37 1.20
N LYS A 125 11.26 -11.09 1.55
CA LYS A 125 11.97 -10.59 2.72
C LYS A 125 11.09 -10.39 3.95
N TYR A 126 9.90 -9.84 3.80
CA TYR A 126 9.06 -9.38 4.91
C TYR A 126 7.79 -10.21 5.12
N LYS A 127 7.52 -11.16 4.22
CA LYS A 127 6.40 -12.10 4.32
C LYS A 127 5.04 -11.40 4.37
N ILE A 128 4.84 -10.42 3.48
CA ILE A 128 3.51 -9.89 3.18
C ILE A 128 2.63 -11.03 2.68
N VAL A 129 1.39 -11.11 3.14
CA VAL A 129 0.48 -12.24 2.84
C VAL A 129 -0.73 -11.84 2.01
N ALA A 130 -1.01 -10.55 1.87
CA ALA A 130 -2.13 -10.05 1.06
C ALA A 130 -1.81 -8.66 0.49
N SER A 131 -2.36 -8.38 -0.69
CA SER A 131 -2.28 -7.07 -1.31
C SER A 131 -3.63 -6.65 -1.86
N CYS A 132 -3.88 -5.35 -1.92
CA CYS A 132 -4.99 -4.79 -2.67
C CYS A 132 -4.51 -3.71 -3.64
N ASN A 133 -5.12 -3.67 -4.81
CA ASN A 133 -4.90 -2.63 -5.81
C ASN A 133 -6.21 -1.92 -6.12
N CYS A 134 -6.13 -0.63 -6.42
CA CYS A 134 -7.29 0.08 -6.91
C CYS A 134 -7.66 -0.37 -8.32
N LYS A 135 -8.94 -0.25 -8.64
CA LYS A 135 -9.45 -0.30 -10.00
C LYS A 135 -9.04 0.99 -10.74
N ASP A 136 -9.31 1.06 -12.03
CA ASP A 136 -9.10 2.26 -12.82
C ASP A 136 -9.72 3.51 -12.16
N GLN A 137 -9.04 4.63 -12.24
CA GLN A 137 -9.45 5.91 -11.67
C GLN A 137 -9.58 6.99 -12.73
N VAL A 138 -10.21 6.66 -13.85
CA VAL A 138 -10.40 7.61 -14.96
C VAL A 138 -11.07 8.91 -14.50
N GLY A 139 -12.02 8.80 -13.58
CA GLY A 139 -12.76 9.96 -13.10
C GLY A 139 -11.97 10.85 -12.12
N THR A 140 -11.01 10.29 -11.37
CA THR A 140 -10.30 11.01 -10.32
C THR A 140 -8.99 11.61 -10.82
N ASP A 141 -8.16 10.80 -11.48
CA ASP A 141 -6.80 11.17 -11.83
C ASP A 141 -6.59 11.37 -13.34
N GLY A 142 -7.62 11.14 -14.14
CA GLY A 142 -7.57 11.32 -15.59
C GLY A 142 -6.76 10.27 -16.34
N TYR A 143 -6.35 9.17 -15.70
CA TYR A 143 -5.63 8.09 -16.34
C TYR A 143 -6.06 6.70 -15.86
N THR A 144 -5.90 5.71 -16.74
CA THR A 144 -6.38 4.33 -16.59
C THR A 144 -5.26 3.32 -16.33
N LEU A 145 -4.17 3.74 -15.70
CA LEU A 145 -3.01 2.86 -15.49
C LEU A 145 -3.23 1.76 -14.45
N TRP A 146 -4.31 1.84 -13.71
CA TRP A 146 -4.65 0.96 -12.63
C TRP A 146 -5.34 -0.31 -13.14
N GLY A 147 -4.71 -0.90 -14.10
CA GLY A 147 -5.14 -2.17 -14.61
C GLY A 147 -4.96 -3.27 -13.57
N GLY A 148 -5.23 -4.43 -13.94
CA GLY A 148 -5.07 -5.66 -13.20
C GLY A 148 -6.17 -6.59 -13.58
N TYR A 149 -6.01 -7.83 -13.29
CA TYR A 149 -7.06 -8.82 -13.47
C TYR A 149 -8.21 -8.51 -12.53
N TRP A 150 -9.40 -8.32 -13.05
CA TRP A 150 -10.49 -7.71 -12.31
C TRP A 150 -11.60 -8.69 -11.90
N ASN A 151 -12.35 -8.29 -10.86
CA ASN A 151 -13.48 -8.97 -10.27
C ASN A 151 -13.18 -10.20 -9.41
N GLN A 152 -11.93 -10.54 -9.16
CA GLN A 152 -11.56 -11.61 -8.22
C GLN A 152 -10.13 -11.47 -7.74
N ALA A 153 -9.80 -12.15 -6.65
CA ALA A 153 -8.43 -12.26 -6.21
C ALA A 153 -7.61 -13.13 -7.17
N TYR A 154 -6.34 -12.81 -7.33
CA TYR A 154 -5.40 -13.59 -8.14
C TYR A 154 -3.99 -13.55 -7.56
N TYR A 155 -3.20 -14.56 -7.85
CA TYR A 155 -1.77 -14.56 -7.57
C TYR A 155 -1.03 -13.96 -8.77
N PRO A 156 -0.31 -12.84 -8.59
CA PRO A 156 0.31 -12.14 -9.70
C PRO A 156 1.58 -12.83 -10.19
N SER A 157 1.89 -12.59 -11.45
CA SER A 157 3.15 -13.02 -12.04
C SER A 157 4.32 -12.20 -11.49
N ARG A 158 5.48 -12.84 -11.30
CA ARG A 158 6.74 -12.17 -10.91
C ARG A 158 7.29 -11.20 -11.96
N VAL A 159 6.76 -11.24 -13.19
CA VAL A 159 7.16 -10.30 -14.25
C VAL A 159 6.15 -9.18 -14.48
N ASN A 160 4.89 -9.39 -14.06
CA ASN A 160 3.85 -8.38 -14.21
C ASN A 160 2.76 -8.58 -13.14
N ALA A 161 2.69 -7.67 -12.18
CA ALA A 161 1.73 -7.75 -11.07
C ALA A 161 0.25 -7.58 -11.49
N TYR A 162 -0.02 -7.14 -12.72
CA TYR A 162 -1.38 -7.02 -13.27
C TYR A 162 -1.90 -8.27 -13.94
N MET A 163 -1.05 -9.26 -14.10
CA MET A 163 -1.39 -10.52 -14.78
C MET A 163 -1.36 -11.66 -13.78
N PRO A 164 -2.37 -12.54 -13.78
CA PRO A 164 -2.29 -13.79 -13.05
C PRO A 164 -1.08 -14.59 -13.50
N ALA A 165 -0.38 -15.20 -12.58
CA ALA A 165 0.69 -16.13 -12.91
C ALA A 165 0.12 -17.34 -13.68
N GLN A 166 0.88 -17.82 -14.65
CA GLN A 166 0.50 -18.98 -15.46
C GLN A 166 1.04 -20.30 -14.89
N THR A 167 2.02 -20.21 -13.98
CA THR A 167 2.60 -21.36 -13.27
C THR A 167 2.85 -21.00 -11.80
N GLU A 168 2.96 -22.01 -10.95
CA GLU A 168 3.27 -21.81 -9.52
C GLU A 168 4.65 -21.20 -9.31
N GLU A 169 5.65 -21.60 -10.12
CA GLU A 169 7.01 -21.07 -10.01
C GLU A 169 7.08 -19.60 -10.43
N GLY A 170 6.22 -19.21 -11.37
CA GLY A 170 6.15 -17.82 -11.87
C GLY A 170 5.31 -16.88 -11.02
N GLN A 171 4.68 -17.37 -9.93
CA GLN A 171 3.81 -16.53 -9.12
C GLN A 171 4.55 -15.84 -7.97
N ILE A 172 4.00 -14.71 -7.55
CA ILE A 172 4.23 -14.15 -6.21
C ILE A 172 3.12 -14.72 -5.33
N PRO A 173 3.44 -15.45 -4.23
CA PRO A 173 2.42 -16.10 -3.39
C PRO A 173 1.71 -15.09 -2.45
N VAL A 174 1.30 -13.95 -3.01
CA VAL A 174 0.55 -12.89 -2.35
C VAL A 174 -0.69 -12.63 -3.20
N PRO A 175 -1.89 -13.01 -2.74
CA PRO A 175 -3.10 -12.72 -3.49
C PRO A 175 -3.32 -11.21 -3.56
N ILE A 176 -3.64 -10.73 -4.76
CA ILE A 176 -4.05 -9.35 -4.98
C ILE A 176 -5.58 -9.32 -5.06
N PHE A 177 -6.17 -8.53 -4.17
CA PHE A 177 -7.59 -8.20 -4.18
C PHE A 177 -7.78 -6.85 -4.84
N ARG A 178 -8.62 -6.78 -5.87
CA ARG A 178 -8.98 -5.48 -6.43
C ARG A 178 -10.08 -4.85 -5.60
N MET A 179 -9.87 -3.60 -5.23
CA MET A 179 -10.93 -2.81 -4.64
C MET A 179 -12.03 -2.61 -5.69
N LEU A 180 -13.24 -3.03 -5.34
CA LEU A 180 -14.41 -2.96 -6.21
C LEU A 180 -14.95 -1.52 -6.27
N GLY A 181 -15.43 -1.14 -7.43
CA GLY A 181 -16.17 0.10 -7.62
C GLY A 181 -15.33 1.24 -8.17
N SER A 182 -16.02 2.17 -8.80
CA SER A 182 -15.53 3.51 -9.08
C SER A 182 -15.48 4.30 -7.77
N ASP A 183 -14.71 5.36 -7.77
CA ASP A 183 -14.68 6.31 -6.67
C ASP A 183 -16.12 6.71 -6.29
N PRO A 184 -16.55 6.57 -5.03
CA PRO A 184 -17.92 6.87 -4.60
C PRO A 184 -18.35 8.32 -4.85
N ILE A 185 -17.40 9.23 -5.13
CA ILE A 185 -17.71 10.61 -5.51
C ILE A 185 -18.43 10.70 -6.87
N TYR A 186 -18.27 9.69 -7.72
CA TYR A 186 -18.82 9.68 -9.09
C TYR A 186 -19.94 8.65 -9.31
N GLN A 187 -20.50 8.11 -8.25
CA GLN A 187 -21.67 7.22 -8.31
C GLN A 187 -22.97 7.97 -8.07
#